data_65f8f5ac57de3a86b19b5733bc8752bb
#
_entry.id   65f8f5ac57de3a86b19b5733bc8752bb
#
_cell.length_a   1.000
_cell.length_b   1.000
_cell.length_c   1.000
_cell.angle_alpha   90.00
_cell.angle_beta   90.00
_cell.angle_gamma   90.00
#
_symmetry.space_group_name_H-M   'P 1'
#
loop_
_entity.id
_entity.type
_entity.pdbx_description
1 polymer ?
#
loop_
_entity_poly.entity_id
_entity_poly.type
_entity_poly.pdbx_seq_one_letter_code
_entity_poly.pdbx_strand_id
1 'polypeptide(L)'
;MNVVHNVLDRHKSKLRNKVAFIWEGEDGEVRKYTYLELYREVNKFANILKSLGVKKGDVVSMYLPMFPETVITMLATMKIGAISLPIFSGFSASAIATRLKDSEAKVVVTADASYRRGKLVPLKSELDKALEETKVESVIVVNRANSEIEMKEERDYYWDELDESKICETVPVESNDPALLLYTSGTTGKPKGVVLSHIGTLLQSSKEIFFNLDLKPEDVFLWITDIGWMMGPWQIIGCQHLGGTHVLFEGAPDYPTNDRIWRMIEDFEITILGGSATVFRMLKRYGKEVLEEHDLSHLKATGNTGEPIDHDTWMWLLKDVGEERCPIINLSGGTEIFGCFLLPSPVMPLKPTTLGYPGLGMDIDVFNDEGKPVRQEVGYLVCKKPAPSMTRGFWRDPDRYIRTYWTRWKGIWYHGDWAYIDEDGFWYLLGRADDVIKVAGKRMGPAEVETIVNSIPAVQESACVGVPHELKGEVVWVFVTLKPGYDPSEELRREIEQRIVKELGKPFRPEKILFVPDLPRTRSGKIMRRLVRAVVTGQELGDTSALENPESLNKIKSALG
;
A
#
# COMPACT_ATOMS: atom_id res chain seq x y z
N MET A 1 -7.19 -12.99 -22.44
CA MET A 1 -8.34 -12.53 -21.61
C MET A 1 -8.00 -11.13 -21.09
N ASN A 2 -8.84 -10.13 -21.35
CA ASN A 2 -8.64 -8.76 -20.83
C ASN A 2 -9.38 -8.58 -19.49
N VAL A 3 -8.71 -8.02 -18.48
CA VAL A 3 -9.29 -7.79 -17.15
C VAL A 3 -10.53 -6.89 -17.23
N VAL A 4 -10.52 -5.86 -18.10
CA VAL A 4 -11.62 -4.88 -18.22
C VAL A 4 -12.92 -5.51 -18.68
N HIS A 5 -12.86 -6.54 -19.53
CA HIS A 5 -14.06 -7.30 -19.88
C HIS A 5 -14.75 -7.86 -18.62
N ASN A 6 -13.96 -8.34 -17.66
CA ASN A 6 -14.46 -9.00 -16.45
C ASN A 6 -14.90 -8.03 -15.36
N VAL A 7 -14.29 -6.85 -15.27
CA VAL A 7 -14.61 -5.87 -14.22
C VAL A 7 -15.63 -4.83 -14.66
N LEU A 8 -15.83 -4.65 -15.98
CA LEU A 8 -16.68 -3.59 -16.50
C LEU A 8 -17.61 -4.05 -17.63
N ASP A 9 -17.09 -4.54 -18.76
CA ASP A 9 -17.90 -4.76 -19.96
C ASP A 9 -19.06 -5.73 -19.73
N ARG A 10 -18.86 -6.80 -18.97
CA ARG A 10 -19.90 -7.78 -18.65
C ARG A 10 -21.04 -7.21 -17.79
N HIS A 11 -20.77 -6.11 -17.07
CA HIS A 11 -21.74 -5.46 -16.16
C HIS A 11 -22.63 -4.43 -16.85
N LYS A 12 -22.26 -3.96 -18.05
CA LYS A 12 -22.97 -2.90 -18.79
C LYS A 12 -24.47 -3.14 -19.05
N SER A 13 -24.94 -4.37 -18.92
CA SER A 13 -26.35 -4.71 -19.11
C SER A 13 -27.07 -4.98 -17.79
N LYS A 14 -26.61 -5.99 -17.03
CA LYS A 14 -27.29 -6.43 -15.79
C LYS A 14 -27.16 -5.45 -14.64
N LEU A 15 -25.98 -4.84 -14.48
CA LEU A 15 -25.68 -3.89 -13.40
C LEU A 15 -25.62 -2.44 -13.89
N ARG A 16 -26.12 -2.13 -15.07
CA ARG A 16 -25.98 -0.82 -15.73
C ARG A 16 -26.31 0.37 -14.84
N ASN A 17 -27.36 0.25 -14.03
CA ASN A 17 -27.86 1.36 -13.17
C ASN A 17 -27.31 1.25 -11.73
N LYS A 18 -26.52 0.23 -11.41
CA LYS A 18 -25.88 0.09 -10.11
C LYS A 18 -24.66 1.01 -10.05
N VAL A 19 -24.45 1.64 -8.90
CA VAL A 19 -23.26 2.44 -8.64
C VAL A 19 -22.03 1.53 -8.65
N ALA A 20 -21.06 1.83 -9.50
CA ALA A 20 -19.78 1.14 -9.57
C ALA A 20 -18.81 1.71 -8.54
N PHE A 21 -18.81 3.04 -8.40
CA PHE A 21 -18.03 3.70 -7.35
C PHE A 21 -18.61 5.06 -6.96
N ILE A 22 -18.25 5.48 -5.76
CA ILE A 22 -18.53 6.80 -5.19
C ILE A 22 -17.19 7.47 -4.94
N TRP A 23 -17.10 8.74 -5.23
CA TRP A 23 -15.93 9.57 -4.92
C TRP A 23 -16.34 10.78 -4.09
N GLU A 24 -15.52 11.11 -3.09
CA GLU A 24 -15.66 12.32 -2.28
C GLU A 24 -14.38 13.16 -2.36
N GLY A 25 -14.50 14.40 -2.82
CA GLY A 25 -13.43 15.40 -2.75
C GLY A 25 -13.18 15.89 -1.33
N GLU A 26 -11.99 16.43 -1.08
CA GLU A 26 -11.69 17.04 0.22
C GLU A 26 -12.55 18.32 0.49
N ASP A 27 -13.07 18.92 -0.54
CA ASP A 27 -14.01 20.06 -0.51
C ASP A 27 -15.49 19.65 -0.29
N GLY A 28 -15.75 18.34 -0.14
CA GLY A 28 -17.09 17.80 0.06
C GLY A 28 -17.87 17.54 -1.22
N GLU A 29 -17.28 17.76 -2.42
CA GLU A 29 -17.91 17.34 -3.67
C GLU A 29 -18.08 15.82 -3.69
N VAL A 30 -19.27 15.32 -4.07
CA VAL A 30 -19.55 13.91 -4.23
C VAL A 30 -19.94 13.59 -5.66
N ARG A 31 -19.25 12.61 -6.27
CA ARG A 31 -19.59 12.07 -7.59
C ARG A 31 -19.88 10.58 -7.49
N LYS A 32 -20.95 10.14 -8.16
CA LYS A 32 -21.32 8.71 -8.24
C LYS A 32 -21.34 8.29 -9.70
N TYR A 33 -20.75 7.14 -9.99
CA TYR A 33 -20.74 6.58 -11.34
C TYR A 33 -21.41 5.22 -11.31
N THR A 34 -22.45 5.06 -12.14
CA THR A 34 -23.01 3.73 -12.41
C THR A 34 -22.08 2.92 -13.31
N TYR A 35 -22.26 1.60 -13.36
CA TYR A 35 -21.49 0.75 -14.27
C TYR A 35 -21.65 1.17 -15.74
N LEU A 36 -22.81 1.70 -16.14
CA LEU A 36 -23.01 2.19 -17.50
C LEU A 36 -22.29 3.51 -17.77
N GLU A 37 -22.32 4.44 -16.82
CA GLU A 37 -21.59 5.71 -16.93
C GLU A 37 -20.09 5.46 -16.97
N LEU A 38 -19.55 4.64 -16.05
CA LEU A 38 -18.16 4.25 -16.07
C LEU A 38 -17.78 3.56 -17.39
N TYR A 39 -18.63 2.66 -17.92
CA TYR A 39 -18.40 2.02 -19.20
C TYR A 39 -18.28 3.05 -20.36
N ARG A 40 -19.12 4.09 -20.36
CA ARG A 40 -19.08 5.16 -21.37
C ARG A 40 -17.80 5.98 -21.26
N GLU A 41 -17.44 6.41 -20.05
CA GLU A 41 -16.23 7.19 -19.79
C GLU A 41 -14.95 6.40 -20.15
N VAL A 42 -14.90 5.13 -19.79
CA VAL A 42 -13.78 4.24 -20.15
C VAL A 42 -13.67 4.05 -21.66
N ASN A 43 -14.80 3.91 -22.40
CA ASN A 43 -14.75 3.84 -23.87
C ASN A 43 -14.25 5.15 -24.48
N LYS A 44 -14.77 6.28 -24.03
CA LYS A 44 -14.35 7.62 -24.46
C LYS A 44 -12.85 7.79 -24.29
N PHE A 45 -12.35 7.54 -23.07
CA PHE A 45 -10.94 7.73 -22.77
C PHE A 45 -10.03 6.70 -23.48
N ALA A 46 -10.49 5.47 -23.66
CA ALA A 46 -9.77 4.47 -24.46
C ALA A 46 -9.59 4.89 -25.92
N ASN A 47 -10.58 5.54 -26.53
CA ASN A 47 -10.47 6.10 -27.87
C ASN A 47 -9.53 7.32 -27.90
N ILE A 48 -9.57 8.18 -26.88
CA ILE A 48 -8.62 9.29 -26.74
C ILE A 48 -7.19 8.78 -26.70
N LEU A 49 -6.90 7.75 -25.89
CA LEU A 49 -5.57 7.15 -25.86
C LEU A 49 -5.14 6.61 -27.22
N LYS A 50 -6.07 5.99 -27.98
CA LYS A 50 -5.79 5.53 -29.34
C LYS A 50 -5.51 6.69 -30.31
N SER A 51 -6.24 7.78 -30.22
CA SER A 51 -6.01 8.96 -31.08
C SER A 51 -4.64 9.61 -30.80
N LEU A 52 -4.16 9.53 -29.56
CA LEU A 52 -2.80 9.90 -29.17
C LEU A 52 -1.74 8.84 -29.54
N GLY A 53 -2.12 7.83 -30.31
CA GLY A 53 -1.20 6.81 -30.84
C GLY A 53 -0.81 5.71 -29.84
N VAL A 54 -1.52 5.57 -28.71
CA VAL A 54 -1.27 4.47 -27.74
C VAL A 54 -1.71 3.15 -28.34
N LYS A 55 -0.84 2.15 -28.25
CA LYS A 55 -1.04 0.79 -28.77
C LYS A 55 -0.93 -0.24 -27.66
N LYS A 56 -1.33 -1.48 -27.95
CA LYS A 56 -1.10 -2.63 -27.07
C LYS A 56 0.37 -2.72 -26.67
N GLY A 57 0.64 -2.82 -25.37
CA GLY A 57 1.98 -2.91 -24.79
C GLY A 57 2.65 -1.58 -24.49
N ASP A 58 2.12 -0.44 -24.96
CA ASP A 58 2.60 0.88 -24.55
C ASP A 58 2.26 1.14 -23.08
N VAL A 59 3.07 1.97 -22.41
CA VAL A 59 2.83 2.35 -21.02
C VAL A 59 2.12 3.71 -20.97
N VAL A 60 1.00 3.75 -20.26
CA VAL A 60 0.27 4.97 -19.91
C VAL A 60 0.40 5.16 -18.40
N SER A 61 1.00 6.27 -18.00
CA SER A 61 1.18 6.61 -16.60
C SER A 61 0.06 7.51 -16.09
N MET A 62 -0.24 7.42 -14.80
CA MET A 62 -1.10 8.36 -14.10
C MET A 62 -0.40 8.87 -12.84
N TYR A 63 -0.27 10.18 -12.74
CA TYR A 63 0.19 10.89 -11.56
C TYR A 63 -0.98 11.70 -11.00
N LEU A 64 -1.89 10.96 -10.38
CA LEU A 64 -3.18 11.42 -9.87
C LEU A 64 -3.41 10.89 -8.46
N PRO A 65 -4.14 11.61 -7.59
CA PRO A 65 -4.71 11.02 -6.39
C PRO A 65 -5.91 10.12 -6.73
N MET A 66 -6.67 9.68 -5.72
CA MET A 66 -7.85 8.84 -5.92
C MET A 66 -9.02 9.67 -6.46
N PHE A 67 -8.95 9.98 -7.75
CA PHE A 67 -9.99 10.69 -8.51
C PHE A 67 -10.85 9.73 -9.34
N PRO A 68 -12.03 10.15 -9.82
CA PRO A 68 -12.78 9.39 -10.83
C PRO A 68 -11.96 9.11 -12.09
N GLU A 69 -11.22 10.09 -12.56
CA GLU A 69 -10.37 10.02 -13.75
C GLU A 69 -9.24 9.01 -13.59
N THR A 70 -8.82 8.71 -12.35
CA THR A 70 -7.84 7.66 -12.05
C THR A 70 -8.38 6.27 -12.37
N VAL A 71 -9.63 5.99 -11.99
CA VAL A 71 -10.31 4.72 -12.31
C VAL A 71 -10.51 4.60 -13.81
N ILE A 72 -10.99 5.66 -14.45
CA ILE A 72 -11.24 5.72 -15.90
C ILE A 72 -9.95 5.48 -16.67
N THR A 73 -8.86 6.19 -16.32
CA THR A 73 -7.55 6.05 -16.96
C THR A 73 -7.00 4.63 -16.85
N MET A 74 -7.04 4.05 -15.65
CA MET A 74 -6.54 2.69 -15.41
C MET A 74 -7.29 1.68 -16.28
N LEU A 75 -8.62 1.72 -16.27
CA LEU A 75 -9.44 0.78 -17.02
C LEU A 75 -9.34 1.01 -18.54
N ALA A 76 -9.34 2.25 -19.00
CA ALA A 76 -9.20 2.57 -20.42
C ALA A 76 -7.87 2.10 -21.00
N THR A 77 -6.78 2.30 -20.24
CA THR A 77 -5.45 1.82 -20.60
C THR A 77 -5.44 0.30 -20.77
N MET A 78 -5.93 -0.42 -19.76
CA MET A 78 -5.98 -1.88 -19.80
C MET A 78 -6.94 -2.39 -20.88
N LYS A 79 -8.02 -1.65 -21.19
CA LYS A 79 -9.02 -2.01 -22.21
C LYS A 79 -8.41 -2.13 -23.59
N ILE A 80 -7.50 -1.25 -23.94
CA ILE A 80 -6.79 -1.25 -25.23
C ILE A 80 -5.54 -2.15 -25.23
N GLY A 81 -5.29 -2.88 -24.13
CA GLY A 81 -4.12 -3.76 -23.98
C GLY A 81 -2.81 -3.02 -23.71
N ALA A 82 -2.88 -1.75 -23.37
CA ALA A 82 -1.75 -0.97 -22.86
C ALA A 82 -1.54 -1.26 -21.37
N ILE A 83 -0.37 -0.86 -20.85
CA ILE A 83 0.06 -1.13 -19.48
C ILE A 83 -0.18 0.10 -18.61
N SER A 84 -0.98 -0.04 -17.58
CA SER A 84 -1.25 1.05 -16.63
C SER A 84 -0.10 1.20 -15.64
N LEU A 85 0.41 2.42 -15.49
CA LEU A 85 1.46 2.78 -14.53
C LEU A 85 0.97 3.84 -13.55
N PRO A 86 0.38 3.47 -12.43
CA PRO A 86 0.07 4.43 -11.37
C PRO A 86 1.35 4.90 -10.68
N ILE A 87 1.47 6.20 -10.50
CA ILE A 87 2.52 6.84 -9.71
C ILE A 87 1.88 7.50 -8.50
N PHE A 88 2.42 7.23 -7.31
CA PHE A 88 1.94 7.80 -6.07
C PHE A 88 1.89 9.33 -6.15
N SER A 89 0.72 9.91 -5.87
CA SER A 89 0.43 11.35 -5.99
C SER A 89 1.32 12.26 -5.14
N GLY A 90 2.04 11.67 -4.21
CA GLY A 90 2.94 12.38 -3.33
C GLY A 90 4.43 12.27 -3.65
N PHE A 91 4.81 11.69 -4.78
CA PHE A 91 6.23 11.64 -5.16
C PHE A 91 6.74 12.99 -5.65
N SER A 92 8.05 13.24 -5.41
CA SER A 92 8.79 14.37 -5.95
C SER A 92 9.07 14.19 -7.45
N ALA A 93 9.42 15.28 -8.12
CA ALA A 93 9.79 15.28 -9.54
C ALA A 93 10.86 14.23 -9.88
N SER A 94 11.90 14.07 -9.06
CA SER A 94 12.96 13.08 -9.29
C SER A 94 12.44 11.64 -9.21
N ALA A 95 11.52 11.36 -8.29
CA ALA A 95 10.90 10.06 -8.15
C ALA A 95 9.96 9.74 -9.32
N ILE A 96 9.23 10.73 -9.80
CA ILE A 96 8.37 10.63 -11.00
C ILE A 96 9.24 10.38 -12.23
N ALA A 97 10.27 11.22 -12.44
CA ALA A 97 11.19 11.11 -13.58
C ALA A 97 11.85 9.73 -13.68
N THR A 98 12.30 9.18 -12.55
CA THR A 98 12.91 7.84 -12.51
C THR A 98 11.96 6.77 -13.04
N ARG A 99 10.68 6.81 -12.68
CA ARG A 99 9.68 5.84 -13.11
C ARG A 99 9.27 6.02 -14.56
N LEU A 100 9.09 7.26 -14.99
CA LEU A 100 8.75 7.58 -16.38
C LEU A 100 9.87 7.22 -17.35
N LYS A 101 11.14 7.45 -16.97
CA LYS A 101 12.32 7.04 -17.77
C LYS A 101 12.44 5.52 -17.88
N ASP A 102 12.34 4.82 -16.75
CA ASP A 102 12.48 3.35 -16.71
C ASP A 102 11.35 2.65 -17.47
N SER A 103 10.12 3.13 -17.33
CA SER A 103 8.94 2.57 -18.00
C SER A 103 8.80 2.96 -19.47
N GLU A 104 9.45 4.05 -19.90
CA GLU A 104 9.25 4.71 -21.20
C GLU A 104 7.75 5.02 -21.44
N ALA A 105 7.08 5.55 -20.41
CA ALA A 105 5.68 5.93 -20.53
C ALA A 105 5.47 6.92 -21.67
N LYS A 106 4.45 6.63 -22.51
CA LYS A 106 4.12 7.41 -23.70
C LYS A 106 3.20 8.59 -23.38
N VAL A 107 2.21 8.34 -22.54
CA VAL A 107 1.22 9.32 -22.10
C VAL A 107 1.23 9.37 -20.57
N VAL A 108 1.08 10.57 -20.02
CA VAL A 108 0.87 10.77 -18.58
C VAL A 108 -0.43 11.51 -18.36
N VAL A 109 -1.27 11.01 -17.45
CA VAL A 109 -2.46 11.71 -16.97
C VAL A 109 -2.16 12.31 -15.60
N THR A 110 -2.47 13.58 -15.42
CA THR A 110 -2.27 14.32 -14.18
C THR A 110 -3.43 15.28 -13.92
N ALA A 111 -3.34 16.08 -12.88
CA ALA A 111 -4.26 17.19 -12.64
C ALA A 111 -3.49 18.51 -12.47
N ASP A 112 -4.18 19.62 -12.58
CA ASP A 112 -3.62 20.93 -12.25
C ASP A 112 -3.08 20.93 -10.81
N ALA A 113 -3.94 20.60 -9.85
CA ALA A 113 -3.60 20.41 -8.44
C ALA A 113 -4.58 19.44 -7.79
N SER A 114 -4.32 19.09 -6.53
CA SER A 114 -5.24 18.36 -5.65
C SER A 114 -5.34 19.06 -4.30
N TYR A 115 -6.33 18.68 -3.50
CA TYR A 115 -6.49 19.18 -2.14
C TYR A 115 -5.92 18.19 -1.12
N ARG A 116 -5.19 18.73 -0.12
CA ARG A 116 -4.79 17.96 1.06
C ARG A 116 -4.69 18.86 2.29
N ARG A 117 -5.50 18.61 3.31
CA ARG A 117 -5.63 19.40 4.54
C ARG A 117 -5.89 20.89 4.25
N GLY A 118 -6.82 21.16 3.32
CA GLY A 118 -7.20 22.51 2.89
C GLY A 118 -6.14 23.25 2.07
N LYS A 119 -5.05 22.59 1.69
CA LYS A 119 -3.98 23.16 0.88
C LYS A 119 -3.99 22.56 -0.52
N LEU A 120 -3.68 23.40 -1.50
CA LEU A 120 -3.42 22.94 -2.86
C LEU A 120 -2.05 22.27 -2.94
N VAL A 121 -2.05 21.08 -3.55
CA VAL A 121 -0.84 20.32 -3.89
C VAL A 121 -0.67 20.39 -5.40
N PRO A 122 0.31 21.14 -5.92
CA PRO A 122 0.47 21.34 -7.36
C PRO A 122 1.01 20.05 -8.02
N LEU A 123 0.20 19.40 -8.85
CA LEU A 123 0.59 18.16 -9.52
C LEU A 123 1.25 18.41 -10.87
N LYS A 124 0.62 19.25 -11.72
CA LYS A 124 1.13 19.54 -13.07
C LYS A 124 2.52 20.16 -13.05
N SER A 125 2.75 21.15 -12.19
CA SER A 125 4.07 21.80 -12.09
C SER A 125 5.15 20.87 -11.53
N GLU A 126 4.80 19.93 -10.66
CA GLU A 126 5.75 18.91 -10.17
C GLU A 126 6.05 17.86 -11.26
N LEU A 127 5.03 17.49 -12.04
CA LEU A 127 5.22 16.63 -13.21
C LEU A 127 6.10 17.29 -14.27
N ASP A 128 5.90 18.56 -14.59
CA ASP A 128 6.68 19.25 -15.62
C ASP A 128 8.18 19.24 -15.33
N LYS A 129 8.58 19.40 -14.07
CA LYS A 129 9.99 19.24 -13.66
C LYS A 129 10.51 17.82 -13.92
N ALA A 130 9.65 16.82 -13.83
CA ALA A 130 10.02 15.43 -14.06
C ALA A 130 10.14 15.08 -15.54
N LEU A 131 9.46 15.81 -16.43
CA LEU A 131 9.35 15.48 -17.85
C LEU A 131 10.58 15.87 -18.69
N GLU A 132 11.43 16.77 -18.22
CA GLU A 132 12.54 17.35 -18.98
C GLU A 132 13.45 16.32 -19.68
N GLU A 133 13.58 15.13 -19.08
CA GLU A 133 14.45 14.07 -19.61
C GLU A 133 13.69 12.77 -19.91
N THR A 134 12.40 12.82 -20.19
CA THR A 134 11.56 11.65 -20.47
C THR A 134 11.16 11.57 -21.93
N LYS A 135 10.57 10.42 -22.33
CA LYS A 135 10.03 10.18 -23.67
C LYS A 135 8.52 10.38 -23.74
N VAL A 136 7.94 11.06 -22.77
CA VAL A 136 6.49 11.31 -22.73
C VAL A 136 6.09 12.20 -23.90
N GLU A 137 5.17 11.70 -24.74
CA GLU A 137 4.70 12.38 -25.95
C GLU A 137 3.51 13.29 -25.67
N SER A 138 2.62 12.88 -24.73
CA SER A 138 1.41 13.63 -24.40
C SER A 138 1.13 13.63 -22.89
N VAL A 139 0.60 14.75 -22.41
CA VAL A 139 0.14 14.95 -21.03
C VAL A 139 -1.33 15.34 -21.05
N ILE A 140 -2.17 14.61 -20.33
CA ILE A 140 -3.59 14.95 -20.17
C ILE A 140 -3.79 15.48 -18.76
N VAL A 141 -4.41 16.66 -18.66
CA VAL A 141 -4.55 17.40 -17.40
C VAL A 141 -6.02 17.50 -17.00
N VAL A 142 -6.35 16.95 -15.85
CA VAL A 142 -7.66 17.13 -15.19
C VAL A 142 -7.66 18.49 -14.51
N ASN A 143 -8.65 19.32 -14.82
CA ASN A 143 -8.84 20.61 -14.17
C ASN A 143 -9.64 20.42 -12.86
N ARG A 144 -8.96 20.09 -11.77
CA ARG A 144 -9.60 19.81 -10.47
C ARG A 144 -9.77 21.04 -9.59
N ALA A 145 -8.78 21.90 -9.55
CA ALA A 145 -8.72 23.03 -8.62
C ALA A 145 -8.80 24.40 -9.32
N ASN A 146 -8.93 24.42 -10.63
CA ASN A 146 -8.84 25.61 -11.46
C ASN A 146 -7.56 26.43 -11.17
N SER A 147 -6.46 25.74 -10.94
CA SER A 147 -5.17 26.36 -10.68
C SER A 147 -4.57 26.88 -12.00
N GLU A 148 -3.88 28.02 -11.92
CA GLU A 148 -3.11 28.52 -13.05
C GLU A 148 -1.90 27.59 -13.29
N ILE A 149 -1.82 27.00 -14.48
CA ILE A 149 -0.78 26.06 -14.90
C ILE A 149 -0.25 26.42 -16.28
N GLU A 150 1.02 26.07 -16.54
CA GLU A 150 1.58 26.15 -17.87
C GLU A 150 1.14 24.93 -18.69
N MET A 151 0.61 25.18 -19.90
CA MET A 151 0.25 24.15 -20.87
C MET A 151 1.17 24.28 -22.09
N LYS A 152 1.94 23.21 -22.39
CA LYS A 152 2.82 23.17 -23.56
C LYS A 152 2.03 22.75 -24.79
N GLU A 153 2.01 23.61 -25.80
CA GLU A 153 1.37 23.36 -27.09
C GLU A 153 1.84 22.05 -27.71
N GLU A 154 0.98 21.33 -28.39
CA GLU A 154 1.16 20.02 -29.03
C GLU A 154 1.48 18.83 -28.07
N ARG A 155 1.73 19.09 -26.78
CA ARG A 155 1.99 18.05 -25.77
C ARG A 155 0.86 17.93 -24.75
N ASP A 156 0.35 19.06 -24.24
CA ASP A 156 -0.56 19.10 -23.10
C ASP A 156 -2.00 19.36 -23.57
N TYR A 157 -2.93 18.57 -23.05
CA TYR A 157 -4.35 18.62 -23.39
C TYR A 157 -5.17 18.65 -22.11
N TYR A 158 -6.23 19.45 -22.06
CA TYR A 158 -7.20 19.36 -20.98
C TYR A 158 -8.10 18.15 -21.16
N TRP A 159 -8.39 17.45 -20.07
CA TRP A 159 -9.26 16.27 -20.05
C TRP A 159 -10.62 16.55 -20.66
N ASP A 160 -11.24 17.70 -20.33
CA ASP A 160 -12.59 18.07 -20.73
C ASP A 160 -12.68 18.52 -22.21
N GLU A 161 -11.56 18.88 -22.82
CA GLU A 161 -11.50 19.28 -24.24
C GLU A 161 -11.40 18.07 -25.17
N LEU A 162 -11.11 16.89 -24.63
CA LEU A 162 -10.99 15.67 -25.41
C LEU A 162 -12.34 14.95 -25.48
N ASP A 163 -12.84 14.69 -26.67
CA ASP A 163 -14.09 13.96 -26.88
C ASP A 163 -13.98 12.92 -28.00
N GLU A 164 -14.19 11.66 -27.63
CA GLU A 164 -14.22 10.51 -28.53
C GLU A 164 -15.32 9.54 -28.08
N SER A 165 -16.57 10.00 -28.12
CA SER A 165 -17.75 9.33 -27.51
C SER A 165 -18.18 8.03 -28.18
N LYS A 166 -17.31 7.36 -28.95
CA LYS A 166 -17.60 6.08 -29.63
C LYS A 166 -17.35 4.89 -28.70
N ILE A 167 -18.03 3.76 -28.99
CA ILE A 167 -17.71 2.49 -28.35
C ILE A 167 -16.29 2.08 -28.74
N CYS A 168 -15.48 1.75 -27.74
CA CYS A 168 -14.17 1.17 -27.92
C CYS A 168 -14.24 -0.32 -27.62
N GLU A 169 -13.95 -1.16 -28.59
CA GLU A 169 -13.87 -2.61 -28.36
C GLU A 169 -12.67 -2.96 -27.47
N THR A 170 -12.91 -3.87 -26.53
CA THR A 170 -11.86 -4.36 -25.64
C THR A 170 -10.89 -5.25 -26.40
N VAL A 171 -9.64 -4.85 -26.44
CA VAL A 171 -8.59 -5.56 -27.18
C VAL A 171 -8.33 -6.92 -26.54
N PRO A 172 -8.38 -8.01 -27.33
CA PRO A 172 -7.98 -9.33 -26.85
C PRO A 172 -6.50 -9.35 -26.46
N VAL A 173 -6.23 -9.91 -25.30
CA VAL A 173 -4.86 -10.08 -24.78
C VAL A 173 -4.68 -11.51 -24.29
N GLU A 174 -3.43 -11.97 -24.25
CA GLU A 174 -3.08 -13.18 -23.54
C GLU A 174 -3.26 -12.97 -22.02
N SER A 175 -3.61 -14.03 -21.30
CA SER A 175 -3.86 -13.93 -19.86
C SER A 175 -2.65 -13.44 -19.07
N ASN A 176 -1.46 -13.75 -19.55
CA ASN A 176 -0.19 -13.36 -18.97
C ASN A 176 0.37 -12.03 -19.49
N ASP A 177 -0.30 -11.38 -20.47
CA ASP A 177 0.14 -10.06 -20.92
C ASP A 177 0.12 -9.08 -19.75
N PRO A 178 1.09 -8.15 -19.70
CA PRO A 178 1.13 -7.10 -18.67
C PRO A 178 -0.13 -6.22 -18.71
N ALA A 179 -0.72 -5.99 -17.55
CA ALA A 179 -1.84 -5.07 -17.38
C ALA A 179 -1.44 -3.85 -16.53
N LEU A 180 -0.57 -4.09 -15.55
CA LEU A 180 -0.23 -3.11 -14.52
C LEU A 180 1.27 -3.19 -14.22
N LEU A 181 1.90 -2.02 -14.08
CA LEU A 181 3.28 -1.86 -13.68
C LEU A 181 3.31 -1.05 -12.38
N LEU A 182 3.79 -1.65 -11.30
CA LEU A 182 3.91 -0.99 -10.00
C LEU A 182 5.36 -0.92 -9.56
N TYR A 183 5.82 0.27 -9.18
CA TYR A 183 7.17 0.46 -8.68
C TYR A 183 7.23 0.33 -7.17
N THR A 184 8.12 -0.53 -6.68
CA THR A 184 8.40 -0.70 -5.25
C THR A 184 9.83 -0.26 -4.94
N SER A 185 10.07 0.16 -3.70
CA SER A 185 11.42 0.46 -3.22
C SER A 185 12.25 -0.81 -3.22
N GLY A 186 13.38 -0.80 -3.93
CA GLY A 186 14.34 -1.92 -3.89
C GLY A 186 15.28 -1.79 -2.70
N THR A 187 15.71 -2.92 -2.13
CA THR A 187 16.77 -2.97 -1.10
C THR A 187 18.12 -2.44 -1.62
N THR A 188 18.32 -2.41 -2.94
CA THR A 188 19.55 -1.95 -3.63
C THR A 188 19.49 -0.50 -4.09
N GLY A 189 18.49 0.29 -3.67
CA GLY A 189 18.40 1.73 -3.95
C GLY A 189 17.69 2.11 -5.26
N LYS A 190 17.62 1.27 -6.30
CA LYS A 190 16.80 1.57 -7.48
C LYS A 190 15.40 0.97 -7.35
N PRO A 191 14.33 1.73 -7.62
CA PRO A 191 12.98 1.19 -7.71
C PRO A 191 12.92 0.02 -8.68
N LYS A 192 12.09 -0.96 -8.38
CA LYS A 192 11.84 -2.13 -9.25
C LYS A 192 10.42 -2.07 -9.77
N GLY A 193 10.25 -2.08 -11.08
CA GLY A 193 8.95 -2.13 -11.73
C GLY A 193 8.43 -3.56 -11.73
N VAL A 194 7.40 -3.82 -10.93
CA VAL A 194 6.77 -5.14 -10.81
C VAL A 194 5.74 -5.29 -11.92
N VAL A 195 5.92 -6.28 -12.79
CA VAL A 195 5.02 -6.54 -13.92
C VAL A 195 3.88 -7.47 -13.50
N LEU A 196 2.67 -6.98 -13.54
CA LEU A 196 1.46 -7.70 -13.14
C LEU A 196 0.57 -7.99 -14.34
N SER A 197 0.15 -9.25 -14.47
CA SER A 197 -0.62 -9.71 -15.62
C SER A 197 -2.12 -9.49 -15.45
N HIS A 198 -2.86 -9.48 -16.58
CA HIS A 198 -4.31 -9.39 -16.58
C HIS A 198 -4.97 -10.48 -15.71
N ILE A 199 -4.51 -11.73 -15.81
CA ILE A 199 -5.08 -12.83 -15.03
C ILE A 199 -4.68 -12.74 -13.55
N GLY A 200 -3.43 -12.37 -13.27
CA GLY A 200 -2.90 -12.28 -11.91
C GLY A 200 -3.64 -11.24 -11.08
N THR A 201 -3.84 -10.04 -11.64
CA THR A 201 -4.56 -8.95 -10.97
C THR A 201 -6.02 -9.31 -10.73
N LEU A 202 -6.69 -9.91 -11.71
CA LEU A 202 -8.09 -10.29 -11.60
C LEU A 202 -8.32 -11.38 -10.55
N LEU A 203 -7.61 -12.50 -10.65
CA LEU A 203 -7.85 -13.66 -9.79
C LEU A 203 -7.51 -13.36 -8.35
N GLN A 204 -6.39 -12.69 -8.10
CA GLN A 204 -5.93 -12.48 -6.73
C GLN A 204 -6.82 -11.52 -5.96
N SER A 205 -7.10 -10.34 -6.52
CA SER A 205 -7.96 -9.35 -5.86
C SER A 205 -9.37 -9.89 -5.65
N SER A 206 -9.95 -10.52 -6.68
CA SER A 206 -11.31 -11.05 -6.59
C SER A 206 -11.44 -12.18 -5.58
N LYS A 207 -10.47 -13.10 -5.56
CA LYS A 207 -10.43 -14.20 -4.61
C LYS A 207 -10.38 -13.70 -3.16
N GLU A 208 -9.49 -12.76 -2.88
CA GLU A 208 -9.29 -12.23 -1.53
C GLU A 208 -10.50 -11.42 -1.06
N ILE A 209 -11.02 -10.54 -1.92
CA ILE A 209 -12.18 -9.71 -1.58
C ILE A 209 -13.43 -10.56 -1.41
N PHE A 210 -13.61 -11.63 -2.22
CA PHE A 210 -14.77 -12.52 -2.11
C PHE A 210 -14.71 -13.43 -0.87
N PHE A 211 -13.58 -14.13 -0.67
CA PHE A 211 -13.51 -15.16 0.37
C PHE A 211 -13.06 -14.63 1.74
N ASN A 212 -12.25 -13.58 1.77
CA ASN A 212 -11.66 -13.10 3.01
C ASN A 212 -12.34 -11.83 3.55
N LEU A 213 -12.88 -10.98 2.68
CA LEU A 213 -13.71 -9.83 3.08
C LEU A 213 -15.21 -10.11 2.91
N ASP A 214 -15.58 -11.25 2.34
CA ASP A 214 -16.96 -11.68 2.06
C ASP A 214 -17.78 -10.65 1.28
N LEU A 215 -17.15 -9.92 0.34
CA LEU A 215 -17.83 -8.91 -0.46
C LEU A 215 -18.87 -9.54 -1.39
N LYS A 216 -20.08 -9.00 -1.34
CA LYS A 216 -21.22 -9.33 -2.21
C LYS A 216 -21.56 -8.16 -3.13
N PRO A 217 -22.36 -8.37 -4.18
CA PRO A 217 -22.73 -7.27 -5.08
C PRO A 217 -23.39 -6.07 -4.38
N GLU A 218 -24.15 -6.30 -3.32
CA GLU A 218 -24.81 -5.25 -2.55
C GLU A 218 -23.88 -4.42 -1.66
N ASP A 219 -22.66 -4.89 -1.43
CA ASP A 219 -21.72 -4.24 -0.52
C ASP A 219 -21.10 -2.96 -1.07
N VAL A 220 -20.74 -2.08 -0.14
CA VAL A 220 -19.98 -0.86 -0.37
C VAL A 220 -18.64 -0.98 0.33
N PHE A 221 -17.56 -0.84 -0.43
CA PHE A 221 -16.21 -1.15 -0.01
C PHE A 221 -15.30 0.09 -0.04
N LEU A 222 -14.71 0.43 1.08
CA LEU A 222 -13.69 1.47 1.20
C LEU A 222 -12.37 0.85 1.69
N TRP A 223 -11.30 1.00 0.88
CA TRP A 223 -9.94 0.79 1.36
C TRP A 223 -9.18 2.11 1.33
N ILE A 224 -8.73 2.59 2.49
CA ILE A 224 -8.00 3.85 2.61
C ILE A 224 -6.58 3.67 2.07
N THR A 225 -6.34 4.12 0.84
CA THR A 225 -5.08 3.94 0.10
C THR A 225 -4.91 4.99 -0.99
N ASP A 226 -3.83 4.90 -1.76
CA ASP A 226 -3.56 5.69 -2.98
C ASP A 226 -3.37 4.75 -4.16
N ILE A 227 -3.64 5.23 -5.39
CA ILE A 227 -3.52 4.42 -6.61
C ILE A 227 -2.10 3.94 -6.87
N GLY A 228 -1.09 4.67 -6.43
CA GLY A 228 0.32 4.31 -6.55
C GLY A 228 0.76 3.13 -5.67
N TRP A 229 -0.11 2.64 -4.79
CA TRP A 229 0.09 1.45 -3.98
C TRP A 229 -0.79 0.30 -4.48
N MET A 230 -0.32 -0.94 -4.27
CA MET A 230 -1.02 -2.14 -4.75
C MET A 230 -2.49 -2.19 -4.35
N MET A 231 -2.84 -1.73 -3.14
CA MET A 231 -4.21 -1.79 -2.62
C MET A 231 -5.18 -0.88 -3.40
N GLY A 232 -4.70 0.15 -4.08
CA GLY A 232 -5.53 1.00 -4.94
C GLY A 232 -6.12 0.21 -6.12
N PRO A 233 -5.31 -0.28 -7.06
CA PRO A 233 -5.78 -1.15 -8.14
C PRO A 233 -6.46 -2.43 -7.64
N TRP A 234 -6.01 -3.01 -6.52
CA TRP A 234 -6.56 -4.22 -5.94
C TRP A 234 -8.04 -4.07 -5.55
N GLN A 235 -8.40 -2.97 -4.84
CA GLN A 235 -9.80 -2.72 -4.47
C GLN A 235 -10.67 -2.47 -5.70
N ILE A 236 -10.19 -1.68 -6.68
CA ILE A 236 -10.96 -1.33 -7.88
C ILE A 236 -11.26 -2.60 -8.69
N ILE A 237 -10.22 -3.37 -9.04
CA ILE A 237 -10.35 -4.56 -9.87
C ILE A 237 -11.22 -5.62 -9.17
N GLY A 238 -10.92 -5.93 -7.91
CA GLY A 238 -11.62 -7.00 -7.21
C GLY A 238 -13.07 -6.66 -6.87
N CYS A 239 -13.34 -5.46 -6.40
CA CYS A 239 -14.70 -5.01 -6.09
C CYS A 239 -15.57 -4.94 -7.36
N GLN A 240 -15.08 -4.33 -8.43
CA GLN A 240 -15.83 -4.24 -9.70
C GLN A 240 -16.03 -5.61 -10.34
N HIS A 241 -15.06 -6.54 -10.23
CA HIS A 241 -15.27 -7.91 -10.70
C HIS A 241 -16.48 -8.55 -10.02
N LEU A 242 -16.64 -8.36 -8.73
CA LEU A 242 -17.74 -8.93 -7.95
C LEU A 242 -19.05 -8.16 -8.12
N GLY A 243 -19.04 -7.04 -8.83
CA GLY A 243 -20.22 -6.19 -9.04
C GLY A 243 -20.59 -5.35 -7.83
N GLY A 244 -19.66 -5.16 -6.88
CA GLY A 244 -19.82 -4.29 -5.72
C GLY A 244 -19.69 -2.81 -6.06
N THR A 245 -19.84 -1.96 -5.06
CA THR A 245 -19.59 -0.52 -5.11
C THR A 245 -18.33 -0.22 -4.31
N HIS A 246 -17.33 0.46 -4.86
CA HIS A 246 -16.21 0.94 -4.06
C HIS A 246 -16.27 2.45 -3.83
N VAL A 247 -15.66 2.90 -2.74
CA VAL A 247 -15.57 4.31 -2.37
C VAL A 247 -14.12 4.78 -2.51
N LEU A 248 -13.95 5.96 -3.05
CA LEU A 248 -12.68 6.66 -3.19
C LEU A 248 -12.82 8.04 -2.57
N PHE A 249 -11.74 8.60 -2.05
CA PHE A 249 -11.75 9.98 -1.61
C PHE A 249 -10.40 10.67 -1.86
N GLU A 250 -10.48 11.98 -2.07
CA GLU A 250 -9.32 12.86 -2.17
C GLU A 250 -8.96 13.41 -0.79
N GLY A 251 -7.66 13.67 -0.56
CA GLY A 251 -7.19 14.40 0.61
C GLY A 251 -6.87 13.51 1.81
N ALA A 252 -6.99 14.07 3.01
CA ALA A 252 -6.66 13.39 4.25
C ALA A 252 -7.89 12.71 4.88
N PRO A 253 -7.72 11.53 5.52
CA PRO A 253 -8.85 10.79 6.10
C PRO A 253 -9.45 11.46 7.37
N ASP A 254 -8.74 12.46 7.92
CA ASP A 254 -9.10 13.19 9.14
C ASP A 254 -9.27 14.70 8.89
N TYR A 255 -9.61 15.09 7.66
CA TYR A 255 -9.85 16.47 7.24
C TYR A 255 -11.03 16.54 6.25
N PRO A 256 -11.93 17.55 6.32
CA PRO A 256 -11.88 18.77 7.14
C PRO A 256 -12.12 18.55 8.64
N THR A 257 -12.71 17.42 9.02
CA THR A 257 -13.01 17.06 10.40
C THR A 257 -12.46 15.66 10.72
N ASN A 258 -12.18 15.41 12.00
CA ASN A 258 -11.58 14.15 12.45
C ASN A 258 -12.55 12.94 12.38
N ASP A 259 -13.82 13.18 12.13
CA ASP A 259 -14.89 12.20 11.95
C ASP A 259 -15.12 11.79 10.48
N ARG A 260 -14.40 12.38 9.53
CA ARG A 260 -14.66 12.22 8.09
C ARG A 260 -14.89 10.79 7.65
N ILE A 261 -14.06 9.86 8.09
CA ILE A 261 -14.20 8.44 7.69
C ILE A 261 -15.49 7.83 8.25
N TRP A 262 -15.86 8.18 9.49
CA TRP A 262 -17.05 7.67 10.14
C TRP A 262 -18.31 8.22 9.48
N ARG A 263 -18.34 9.51 9.17
CA ARG A 263 -19.36 10.16 8.37
C ARG A 263 -19.51 9.49 6.98
N MET A 264 -18.41 9.21 6.30
CA MET A 264 -18.46 8.50 5.00
C MET A 264 -19.03 7.09 5.14
N ILE A 265 -18.76 6.38 6.26
CA ILE A 265 -19.33 5.06 6.52
C ILE A 265 -20.86 5.17 6.64
N GLU A 266 -21.36 6.14 7.39
CA GLU A 266 -22.79 6.42 7.55
C GLU A 266 -23.43 6.88 6.23
N ASP A 267 -22.91 7.95 5.60
CA ASP A 267 -23.49 8.58 4.41
C ASP A 267 -23.54 7.67 3.18
N PHE A 268 -22.57 6.77 3.04
CA PHE A 268 -22.45 5.87 1.90
C PHE A 268 -22.77 4.41 2.24
N GLU A 269 -23.22 4.15 3.46
CA GLU A 269 -23.55 2.81 3.95
C GLU A 269 -22.41 1.80 3.71
N ILE A 270 -21.17 2.20 4.06
CA ILE A 270 -19.99 1.37 3.82
C ILE A 270 -20.07 0.12 4.69
N THR A 271 -19.98 -1.04 4.03
CA THR A 271 -20.08 -2.35 4.70
C THR A 271 -18.72 -2.96 5.03
N ILE A 272 -17.68 -2.57 4.29
CA ILE A 272 -16.30 -3.07 4.50
C ILE A 272 -15.34 -1.90 4.52
N LEU A 273 -14.60 -1.75 5.61
CA LEU A 273 -13.56 -0.73 5.79
C LEU A 273 -12.18 -1.37 5.85
N GLY A 274 -11.24 -0.90 5.03
CA GLY A 274 -9.84 -1.31 5.10
C GLY A 274 -8.86 -0.15 5.14
N GLY A 275 -7.67 -0.40 5.69
CA GLY A 275 -6.63 0.61 5.77
C GLY A 275 -5.32 0.07 6.33
N SER A 276 -4.36 0.96 6.61
CA SER A 276 -3.12 0.61 7.31
C SER A 276 -3.27 0.76 8.83
N ALA A 277 -2.45 0.04 9.59
CA ALA A 277 -2.41 0.20 11.04
C ALA A 277 -2.11 1.64 11.46
N THR A 278 -1.26 2.36 10.72
CA THR A 278 -0.99 3.79 10.96
C THR A 278 -2.24 4.65 10.83
N VAL A 279 -3.07 4.42 9.81
CA VAL A 279 -4.33 5.15 9.65
C VAL A 279 -5.27 4.86 10.83
N PHE A 280 -5.41 3.59 11.21
CA PHE A 280 -6.27 3.23 12.35
C PHE A 280 -5.75 3.77 13.67
N ARG A 281 -4.43 3.74 13.92
CA ARG A 281 -3.82 4.42 15.09
C ARG A 281 -4.09 5.91 15.11
N MET A 282 -4.05 6.56 13.96
CA MET A 282 -4.37 7.98 13.83
C MET A 282 -5.85 8.25 14.17
N LEU A 283 -6.76 7.51 13.57
CA LEU A 283 -8.20 7.66 13.83
C LEU A 283 -8.57 7.37 15.29
N LYS A 284 -7.97 6.33 15.89
CA LYS A 284 -8.17 5.99 17.32
C LYS A 284 -7.84 7.15 18.27
N ARG A 285 -6.89 8.03 17.92
CA ARG A 285 -6.49 9.16 18.79
C ARG A 285 -7.57 10.21 19.00
N TYR A 286 -8.56 10.26 18.13
CA TYR A 286 -9.65 11.22 18.22
C TYR A 286 -10.71 10.84 19.25
N GLY A 287 -10.59 9.67 19.86
CA GLY A 287 -11.46 9.23 20.95
C GLY A 287 -12.67 8.43 20.46
N LYS A 288 -13.35 7.82 21.42
CA LYS A 288 -14.54 7.02 21.16
C LYS A 288 -15.78 7.88 20.87
N GLU A 289 -15.80 9.06 21.44
CA GLU A 289 -16.90 10.02 21.29
C GLU A 289 -17.17 10.35 19.83
N VAL A 290 -16.11 10.46 19.03
CA VAL A 290 -16.22 10.74 17.58
C VAL A 290 -16.90 9.58 16.83
N LEU A 291 -16.72 8.33 17.29
CA LEU A 291 -17.40 7.16 16.71
C LEU A 291 -18.88 7.12 17.07
N GLU A 292 -19.23 7.48 18.32
CA GLU A 292 -20.57 7.41 18.87
C GLU A 292 -21.54 8.43 18.24
N GLU A 293 -21.01 9.41 17.51
CA GLU A 293 -21.80 10.39 16.73
C GLU A 293 -22.32 9.84 15.41
N HIS A 294 -21.86 8.63 14.96
CA HIS A 294 -22.15 8.07 13.65
C HIS A 294 -22.75 6.66 13.72
N ASP A 295 -23.62 6.34 12.76
CA ASP A 295 -24.13 4.98 12.59
C ASP A 295 -23.16 4.10 11.81
N LEU A 296 -22.45 3.22 12.52
CA LEU A 296 -21.54 2.23 11.95
C LEU A 296 -22.17 0.83 11.80
N SER A 297 -23.48 0.69 11.99
CA SER A 297 -24.19 -0.60 11.98
C SER A 297 -24.09 -1.34 10.64
N HIS A 298 -23.85 -0.62 9.54
CA HIS A 298 -23.64 -1.18 8.20
C HIS A 298 -22.32 -1.94 8.05
N LEU A 299 -21.31 -1.66 8.89
CA LEU A 299 -20.03 -2.36 8.84
C LEU A 299 -20.22 -3.85 9.17
N LYS A 300 -19.68 -4.71 8.30
CA LYS A 300 -19.66 -6.16 8.48
C LYS A 300 -18.24 -6.75 8.56
N ALA A 301 -17.22 -6.03 8.11
CA ALA A 301 -15.83 -6.44 8.22
C ALA A 301 -14.88 -5.24 8.20
N THR A 302 -13.75 -5.36 8.88
CA THR A 302 -12.63 -4.43 8.77
C THR A 302 -11.38 -5.16 8.27
N GLY A 303 -10.51 -4.44 7.55
CA GLY A 303 -9.26 -5.00 7.00
C GLY A 303 -8.04 -4.16 7.33
N ASN A 304 -6.91 -4.80 7.60
CA ASN A 304 -5.65 -4.12 7.86
C ASN A 304 -4.51 -4.74 7.06
N THR A 305 -3.62 -3.90 6.49
CA THR A 305 -2.38 -4.34 5.85
C THR A 305 -1.30 -3.26 5.82
N GLY A 306 -0.14 -3.59 5.28
CA GLY A 306 1.00 -2.69 5.04
C GLY A 306 2.03 -2.67 6.14
N GLU A 307 1.63 -2.87 7.38
CA GLU A 307 2.49 -2.96 8.56
C GLU A 307 1.80 -3.76 9.68
N PRO A 308 2.56 -4.28 10.65
CA PRO A 308 1.98 -4.97 11.80
C PRO A 308 1.03 -4.05 12.59
N ILE A 309 -0.14 -4.57 12.92
CA ILE A 309 -1.09 -3.89 13.81
C ILE A 309 -0.76 -4.25 15.26
N ASP A 310 -0.75 -3.25 16.13
CA ASP A 310 -0.59 -3.45 17.57
C ASP A 310 -1.88 -3.97 18.23
N HIS A 311 -1.74 -4.62 19.38
CA HIS A 311 -2.85 -5.23 20.10
C HIS A 311 -3.95 -4.22 20.45
N ASP A 312 -3.58 -3.04 20.90
CA ASP A 312 -4.55 -2.02 21.35
C ASP A 312 -5.37 -1.46 20.19
N THR A 313 -4.75 -1.28 19.02
CA THR A 313 -5.44 -0.84 17.80
C THR A 313 -6.32 -1.96 17.25
N TRP A 314 -5.86 -3.21 17.31
CA TRP A 314 -6.65 -4.38 16.91
C TRP A 314 -7.90 -4.52 17.79
N MET A 315 -7.75 -4.41 19.12
CA MET A 315 -8.85 -4.49 20.07
C MET A 315 -9.85 -3.32 19.94
N TRP A 316 -9.34 -2.13 19.62
CA TRP A 316 -10.19 -0.97 19.34
C TRP A 316 -11.02 -1.18 18.06
N LEU A 317 -10.42 -1.71 16.98
CA LEU A 317 -11.19 -2.07 15.78
C LEU A 317 -12.28 -3.09 16.09
N LEU A 318 -12.00 -4.10 16.94
CA LEU A 318 -12.96 -5.12 17.30
C LEU A 318 -14.11 -4.55 18.15
N LYS A 319 -13.78 -3.82 19.24
CA LYS A 319 -14.74 -3.44 20.27
C LYS A 319 -15.46 -2.15 19.96
N ASP A 320 -14.71 -1.12 19.54
CA ASP A 320 -15.27 0.23 19.40
C ASP A 320 -15.77 0.48 17.97
N VAL A 321 -15.03 0.07 16.93
CA VAL A 321 -15.45 0.27 15.53
C VAL A 321 -16.42 -0.81 15.08
N GLY A 322 -16.09 -2.07 15.35
CA GLY A 322 -16.85 -3.22 14.88
C GLY A 322 -17.90 -3.75 15.87
N GLU A 323 -17.94 -3.23 17.10
CA GLU A 323 -18.88 -3.65 18.17
C GLU A 323 -18.96 -5.17 18.35
N GLU A 324 -17.81 -5.84 18.26
CA GLU A 324 -17.65 -7.30 18.29
C GLU A 324 -18.44 -8.07 17.19
N ARG A 325 -19.06 -7.35 16.23
CA ARG A 325 -19.78 -7.92 15.07
C ARG A 325 -18.87 -8.15 13.88
N CYS A 326 -17.88 -7.26 13.70
CA CYS A 326 -17.04 -7.22 12.51
C CYS A 326 -15.75 -8.01 12.72
N PRO A 327 -15.49 -9.06 11.93
CA PRO A 327 -14.19 -9.71 11.91
C PRO A 327 -13.13 -8.75 11.42
N ILE A 328 -11.91 -8.87 11.99
CA ILE A 328 -10.74 -8.10 11.56
C ILE A 328 -9.88 -8.96 10.65
N ILE A 329 -9.83 -8.61 9.39
CA ILE A 329 -9.06 -9.32 8.37
C ILE A 329 -7.67 -8.66 8.27
N ASN A 330 -6.77 -9.12 9.13
CA ASN A 330 -5.37 -8.68 9.10
C ASN A 330 -4.61 -9.48 8.05
N LEU A 331 -4.17 -8.80 6.97
CA LEU A 331 -3.64 -9.46 5.79
C LEU A 331 -2.22 -8.98 5.45
N SER A 332 -1.41 -9.88 4.92
CA SER A 332 -0.05 -9.57 4.52
C SER A 332 0.39 -10.30 3.26
N GLY A 333 1.06 -9.55 2.41
CA GLY A 333 1.62 -10.04 1.16
C GLY A 333 2.56 -9.04 0.51
N GLY A 334 2.40 -8.82 -0.80
CA GLY A 334 3.28 -7.90 -1.49
C GLY A 334 2.82 -7.56 -2.91
N THR A 335 3.35 -6.48 -3.42
CA THR A 335 3.10 -6.02 -4.79
C THR A 335 3.42 -7.11 -5.81
N GLU A 336 4.45 -7.89 -5.57
CA GLU A 336 4.95 -8.94 -6.45
C GLU A 336 3.97 -10.11 -6.64
N ILE A 337 2.99 -10.24 -5.77
CA ILE A 337 1.91 -11.23 -5.89
C ILE A 337 0.53 -10.59 -6.04
N PHE A 338 0.48 -9.26 -6.15
CA PHE A 338 -0.74 -8.46 -6.22
C PHE A 338 -1.78 -8.83 -5.16
N GLY A 339 -1.35 -9.12 -3.95
CA GLY A 339 -2.22 -9.56 -2.86
C GLY A 339 -1.44 -10.16 -1.70
N CYS A 340 -2.02 -11.19 -1.08
CA CYS A 340 -1.58 -11.67 0.21
C CYS A 340 -1.21 -13.15 0.19
N PHE A 341 -0.15 -13.48 0.94
CA PHE A 341 0.20 -14.84 1.31
C PHE A 341 -0.60 -15.31 2.52
N LEU A 342 -0.88 -14.37 3.43
CA LEU A 342 -1.53 -14.62 4.71
C LEU A 342 -2.74 -13.69 4.87
N LEU A 343 -3.87 -14.26 5.20
CA LEU A 343 -5.08 -13.54 5.55
C LEU A 343 -6.14 -14.50 6.14
N PRO A 344 -6.83 -14.13 7.23
CA PRO A 344 -7.93 -14.91 7.75
C PRO A 344 -9.18 -14.78 6.86
N SER A 345 -10.20 -15.53 7.18
CA SER A 345 -11.55 -15.43 6.61
C SER A 345 -12.55 -15.21 7.75
N PRO A 346 -13.70 -14.57 7.50
CA PRO A 346 -14.74 -14.34 8.52
C PRO A 346 -15.26 -15.61 9.22
N VAL A 347 -15.10 -16.76 8.58
CA VAL A 347 -15.56 -18.05 9.12
C VAL A 347 -14.45 -18.81 9.88
N MET A 348 -13.28 -18.22 10.05
CA MET A 348 -12.15 -18.83 10.78
C MET A 348 -11.99 -18.18 12.15
N PRO A 349 -11.43 -18.89 13.15
CA PRO A 349 -11.03 -18.27 14.40
C PRO A 349 -10.04 -17.13 14.16
N LEU A 350 -10.23 -16.01 14.86
CA LEU A 350 -9.34 -14.86 14.83
C LEU A 350 -8.58 -14.75 16.14
N LYS A 351 -7.29 -14.49 16.07
CA LYS A 351 -6.44 -14.23 17.23
C LYS A 351 -5.82 -12.84 17.08
N PRO A 352 -5.87 -11.98 18.09
CA PRO A 352 -5.37 -10.60 17.99
C PRO A 352 -3.97 -10.52 17.39
N THR A 353 -3.76 -9.56 16.50
CA THR A 353 -2.50 -9.25 15.81
C THR A 353 -1.97 -10.29 14.82
N THR A 354 -2.51 -11.51 14.81
CA THR A 354 -2.07 -12.56 13.87
C THR A 354 -2.55 -12.27 12.44
N LEU A 355 -1.90 -12.92 11.50
CA LEU A 355 -2.29 -12.91 10.08
C LEU A 355 -3.16 -14.13 9.72
N GLY A 356 -3.65 -14.83 10.73
CA GLY A 356 -4.50 -16.00 10.56
C GLY A 356 -3.79 -17.16 9.89
N TYR A 357 -4.11 -17.41 8.62
CA TYR A 357 -3.77 -18.63 7.89
C TYR A 357 -3.27 -18.34 6.48
N PRO A 358 -2.67 -19.36 5.80
CA PRO A 358 -2.37 -19.24 4.37
C PRO A 358 -3.58 -18.85 3.53
N GLY A 359 -3.40 -17.88 2.65
CA GLY A 359 -4.41 -17.48 1.68
C GLY A 359 -4.78 -18.63 0.74
N LEU A 360 -6.03 -18.67 0.30
CA LEU A 360 -6.50 -19.69 -0.63
C LEU A 360 -5.62 -19.74 -1.89
N GLY A 361 -5.13 -20.94 -2.23
CA GLY A 361 -4.25 -21.15 -3.38
C GLY A 361 -2.79 -20.75 -3.16
N MET A 362 -2.40 -20.34 -1.94
CA MET A 362 -1.02 -20.04 -1.55
C MET A 362 -0.40 -21.21 -0.79
N ASP A 363 0.49 -21.97 -1.44
CA ASP A 363 1.23 -23.09 -0.81
C ASP A 363 2.46 -22.56 -0.08
N ILE A 364 2.23 -21.85 1.02
CA ILE A 364 3.29 -21.22 1.81
C ILE A 364 3.76 -22.09 2.98
N ASP A 365 4.97 -21.82 3.44
CA ASP A 365 5.56 -22.47 4.60
C ASP A 365 6.60 -21.56 5.27
N VAL A 366 7.10 -21.98 6.44
CA VAL A 366 8.22 -21.35 7.14
C VAL A 366 9.42 -22.30 7.08
N PHE A 367 10.52 -21.84 6.47
CA PHE A 367 11.75 -22.63 6.31
C PHE A 367 12.89 -22.10 7.17
N ASN A 368 13.70 -23.02 7.72
CA ASN A 368 14.99 -22.66 8.30
C ASN A 368 16.06 -22.41 7.22
N ASP A 369 17.31 -22.16 7.63
CA ASP A 369 18.43 -21.90 6.70
C ASP A 369 18.73 -23.11 5.79
N GLU A 370 18.47 -24.34 6.25
CA GLU A 370 18.65 -25.58 5.49
C GLU A 370 17.50 -25.87 4.51
N GLY A 371 16.50 -24.98 4.44
CA GLY A 371 15.33 -25.14 3.56
C GLY A 371 14.33 -26.19 4.04
N LYS A 372 14.31 -26.50 5.34
CA LYS A 372 13.37 -27.44 5.95
C LYS A 372 12.23 -26.69 6.64
N PRO A 373 10.98 -27.20 6.55
CA PRO A 373 9.86 -26.64 7.28
C PRO A 373 10.08 -26.66 8.80
N VAL A 374 9.73 -25.56 9.45
CA VAL A 374 9.78 -25.42 10.93
C VAL A 374 8.44 -24.97 11.50
N ARG A 375 8.19 -25.30 12.77
CA ARG A 375 7.03 -24.89 13.55
C ARG A 375 7.49 -24.45 14.93
N GLN A 376 6.81 -23.46 15.51
CA GLN A 376 7.20 -22.88 16.81
C GLN A 376 8.67 -22.37 16.81
N GLU A 377 9.17 -22.05 15.64
CA GLU A 377 10.49 -21.53 15.38
C GLU A 377 10.41 -20.46 14.29
N VAL A 378 11.19 -19.41 14.43
CA VAL A 378 11.25 -18.31 13.45
C VAL A 378 12.06 -18.76 12.23
N GLY A 379 11.48 -18.60 11.07
CA GLY A 379 12.12 -18.92 9.81
C GLY A 379 11.67 -18.00 8.67
N TYR A 380 11.99 -18.37 7.46
CA TYR A 380 11.71 -17.58 6.27
C TYR A 380 10.34 -17.93 5.68
N LEU A 381 9.53 -16.91 5.39
CA LEU A 381 8.32 -17.08 4.60
C LEU A 381 8.69 -17.51 3.18
N VAL A 382 8.19 -18.66 2.77
CA VAL A 382 8.37 -19.20 1.42
C VAL A 382 7.03 -19.58 0.79
N CYS A 383 6.97 -19.53 -0.55
CA CYS A 383 5.87 -20.13 -1.30
C CYS A 383 6.42 -21.29 -2.14
N LYS A 384 5.93 -22.50 -1.85
CA LYS A 384 6.47 -23.74 -2.42
C LYS A 384 6.03 -23.98 -3.87
N LYS A 385 4.94 -23.36 -4.30
CA LYS A 385 4.42 -23.45 -5.67
C LYS A 385 4.12 -22.08 -6.23
N PRO A 386 4.38 -21.83 -7.52
CA PRO A 386 3.99 -20.59 -8.16
C PRO A 386 2.48 -20.34 -8.09
N ALA A 387 2.08 -19.12 -7.71
CA ALA A 387 0.69 -18.67 -7.77
C ALA A 387 0.43 -17.90 -9.08
N PRO A 388 -0.80 -17.96 -9.65
CA PRO A 388 -1.14 -17.23 -10.88
C PRO A 388 -0.92 -15.72 -10.81
N SER A 389 -0.98 -15.14 -9.62
CA SER A 389 -0.80 -13.71 -9.36
C SER A 389 0.66 -13.26 -9.23
N MET A 390 1.60 -14.20 -9.06
CA MET A 390 3.01 -13.85 -8.98
C MET A 390 3.46 -13.06 -10.20
N THR A 391 4.20 -12.00 -9.96
CA THR A 391 4.76 -11.15 -11.01
C THR A 391 5.44 -11.94 -12.11
N ARG A 392 5.32 -11.47 -13.34
CA ARG A 392 6.02 -12.07 -14.49
C ARG A 392 7.47 -11.65 -14.58
N GLY A 393 7.93 -10.79 -13.69
CA GLY A 393 9.30 -10.32 -13.59
C GLY A 393 9.36 -8.86 -13.20
N PHE A 394 10.57 -8.35 -13.12
CA PHE A 394 10.78 -6.92 -13.05
C PHE A 394 10.91 -6.33 -14.45
N TRP A 395 10.35 -5.15 -14.63
CA TRP A 395 10.38 -4.44 -15.90
C TRP A 395 11.81 -4.28 -16.39
N ARG A 396 12.11 -4.88 -17.54
CA ARG A 396 13.45 -4.88 -18.18
C ARG A 396 14.60 -5.39 -17.31
N ASP A 397 14.30 -6.08 -16.20
CA ASP A 397 15.32 -6.63 -15.30
C ASP A 397 14.97 -8.06 -14.82
N PRO A 398 14.87 -9.03 -15.75
CA PRO A 398 14.48 -10.40 -15.42
C PRO A 398 15.50 -11.10 -14.50
N ASP A 399 16.79 -10.79 -14.65
CA ASP A 399 17.83 -11.41 -13.84
C ASP A 399 17.74 -10.99 -12.37
N ARG A 400 17.43 -9.72 -12.10
CA ARG A 400 17.22 -9.24 -10.73
C ARG A 400 16.01 -9.93 -10.10
N TYR A 401 14.92 -10.15 -10.86
CA TYR A 401 13.75 -10.88 -10.38
C TYR A 401 14.11 -12.30 -9.94
N ILE A 402 14.83 -13.05 -10.79
CA ILE A 402 15.23 -14.42 -10.48
C ILE A 402 16.14 -14.44 -9.25
N ARG A 403 17.17 -13.57 -9.21
CA ARG A 403 18.09 -13.49 -8.07
C ARG A 403 17.36 -13.15 -6.77
N THR A 404 16.35 -12.30 -6.80
CA THR A 404 15.66 -11.83 -5.60
C THR A 404 14.80 -12.91 -4.97
N TYR A 405 14.08 -13.71 -5.77
CA TYR A 405 13.03 -14.59 -5.24
C TYR A 405 13.26 -16.08 -5.44
N TRP A 406 14.11 -16.52 -6.40
CA TRP A 406 14.14 -17.90 -6.84
C TRP A 406 15.50 -18.63 -6.65
N THR A 407 16.50 -17.94 -6.13
CA THR A 407 17.87 -18.50 -6.05
C THR A 407 18.21 -19.12 -4.70
N ARG A 408 17.53 -18.71 -3.62
CA ARG A 408 17.87 -19.21 -2.28
C ARG A 408 17.61 -20.72 -2.16
N TRP A 409 16.44 -21.17 -2.61
CA TRP A 409 16.09 -22.58 -2.75
C TRP A 409 15.47 -22.81 -4.13
N LYS A 410 15.97 -23.78 -4.86
CA LYS A 410 15.57 -24.03 -6.25
C LYS A 410 14.06 -24.31 -6.37
N GLY A 411 13.36 -23.50 -7.15
CA GLY A 411 11.92 -23.65 -7.41
C GLY A 411 11.00 -23.20 -6.27
N ILE A 412 11.57 -22.63 -5.20
CA ILE A 412 10.83 -22.09 -4.06
C ILE A 412 10.93 -20.56 -4.05
N TRP A 413 9.79 -19.90 -3.98
CA TRP A 413 9.74 -18.46 -3.82
C TRP A 413 10.16 -18.05 -2.42
N TYR A 414 11.23 -17.30 -2.30
CA TYR A 414 11.70 -16.67 -1.08
C TYR A 414 11.18 -15.23 -1.01
N HIS A 415 10.24 -14.95 -0.08
CA HIS A 415 9.63 -13.60 -0.03
C HIS A 415 10.50 -12.56 0.66
N GLY A 416 11.37 -12.99 1.53
CA GLY A 416 12.26 -12.12 2.29
C GLY A 416 11.65 -11.58 3.57
N ASP A 417 10.62 -12.24 4.11
CA ASP A 417 10.05 -11.96 5.42
C ASP A 417 10.38 -13.08 6.40
N TRP A 418 10.53 -12.72 7.67
CA TRP A 418 10.54 -13.66 8.79
C TRP A 418 9.12 -13.98 9.20
N ALA A 419 8.85 -15.27 9.38
CA ALA A 419 7.57 -15.79 9.78
C ALA A 419 7.70 -16.76 10.96
N TYR A 420 6.63 -16.86 11.71
CA TYR A 420 6.49 -17.79 12.83
C TYR A 420 5.08 -18.39 12.80
N ILE A 421 4.98 -19.68 13.14
CA ILE A 421 3.71 -20.37 13.29
C ILE A 421 3.64 -20.85 14.74
N ASP A 422 2.62 -20.42 15.48
CA ASP A 422 2.44 -20.83 16.87
C ASP A 422 1.86 -22.24 17.02
N GLU A 423 1.67 -22.70 18.26
CA GLU A 423 1.14 -24.03 18.58
C GLU A 423 -0.31 -24.23 18.10
N ASP A 424 -1.09 -23.15 17.98
CA ASP A 424 -2.47 -23.16 17.49
C ASP A 424 -2.55 -23.07 15.95
N GLY A 425 -1.41 -22.90 15.26
CA GLY A 425 -1.32 -22.78 13.80
C GLY A 425 -1.52 -21.38 13.26
N PHE A 426 -1.58 -20.33 14.10
CA PHE A 426 -1.66 -18.95 13.65
C PHE A 426 -0.30 -18.42 13.19
N TRP A 427 -0.33 -17.61 12.15
CA TRP A 427 0.84 -17.05 11.51
C TRP A 427 1.14 -15.62 11.97
N TYR A 428 2.44 -15.35 12.12
CA TYR A 428 2.99 -14.04 12.43
C TYR A 428 4.07 -13.69 11.43
N LEU A 429 4.14 -12.43 10.99
CA LEU A 429 5.30 -11.88 10.31
C LEU A 429 6.06 -10.95 11.25
N LEU A 430 7.35 -11.19 11.38
CA LEU A 430 8.22 -10.53 12.35
C LEU A 430 9.09 -9.42 11.70
N GLY A 431 8.83 -9.13 10.41
CA GLY A 431 9.54 -8.13 9.65
C GLY A 431 10.34 -8.70 8.48
N ARG A 432 11.11 -7.84 7.82
CA ARG A 432 11.95 -8.24 6.68
C ARG A 432 13.16 -9.04 7.15
N ALA A 433 13.55 -10.05 6.37
CA ALA A 433 14.70 -10.89 6.69
C ALA A 433 16.05 -10.15 6.58
N ASP A 434 16.09 -9.08 5.80
CA ASP A 434 17.22 -8.16 5.68
C ASP A 434 17.28 -7.12 6.81
N ASP A 435 16.16 -6.90 7.54
CA ASP A 435 16.09 -6.01 8.72
C ASP A 435 16.33 -6.75 10.04
N VAL A 436 16.45 -8.08 10.03
CA VAL A 436 16.65 -8.88 11.24
C VAL A 436 17.95 -8.55 11.92
N ILE A 437 17.87 -8.36 13.24
CA ILE A 437 19.01 -8.07 14.10
C ILE A 437 19.59 -9.40 14.61
N LYS A 438 20.89 -9.59 14.41
CA LYS A 438 21.60 -10.82 14.81
C LYS A 438 22.52 -10.55 16.01
N VAL A 439 22.03 -10.77 17.21
CA VAL A 439 22.78 -10.54 18.44
C VAL A 439 23.32 -11.87 19.00
N ALA A 440 24.63 -12.04 19.03
CA ALA A 440 25.29 -13.22 19.58
C ALA A 440 24.69 -14.54 19.07
N GLY A 441 24.44 -14.65 17.76
CA GLY A 441 23.87 -15.83 17.11
C GLY A 441 22.36 -15.99 17.25
N LYS A 442 21.70 -15.16 18.05
CA LYS A 442 20.23 -15.12 18.14
C LYS A 442 19.66 -14.10 17.17
N ARG A 443 18.48 -14.38 16.63
CA ARG A 443 17.79 -13.54 15.65
C ARG A 443 16.56 -12.91 16.30
N MET A 444 16.27 -11.68 15.95
CA MET A 444 15.12 -10.92 16.44
C MET A 444 14.61 -9.97 15.36
N GLY A 445 13.30 -9.92 15.18
CA GLY A 445 12.67 -8.94 14.31
C GLY A 445 12.59 -7.56 14.98
N PRO A 446 12.92 -6.46 14.29
CA PRO A 446 12.73 -5.12 14.83
C PRO A 446 11.33 -4.88 15.39
N ALA A 447 10.29 -5.41 14.71
CA ALA A 447 8.91 -5.26 15.12
C ALA A 447 8.59 -5.85 16.51
N GLU A 448 9.32 -6.87 16.94
CA GLU A 448 9.15 -7.46 18.29
C GLU A 448 9.53 -6.45 19.37
N VAL A 449 10.68 -5.76 19.20
CA VAL A 449 11.11 -4.70 20.12
C VAL A 449 10.15 -3.52 20.06
N GLU A 450 9.80 -3.09 18.86
CA GLU A 450 8.92 -1.92 18.65
C GLU A 450 7.53 -2.14 19.27
N THR A 451 6.98 -3.35 19.18
CA THR A 451 5.70 -3.68 19.82
C THR A 451 5.77 -3.49 21.33
N ILE A 452 6.86 -3.96 21.97
CA ILE A 452 7.09 -3.81 23.41
C ILE A 452 7.24 -2.34 23.77
N VAL A 453 8.06 -1.60 23.04
CA VAL A 453 8.35 -0.18 23.31
C VAL A 453 7.09 0.68 23.10
N ASN A 454 6.35 0.43 22.04
CA ASN A 454 5.13 1.18 21.70
C ASN A 454 3.97 0.90 22.70
N SER A 455 4.05 -0.18 23.50
CA SER A 455 3.08 -0.44 24.59
C SER A 455 3.26 0.46 25.81
N ILE A 456 4.37 1.20 25.89
CA ILE A 456 4.65 2.12 27.00
C ILE A 456 3.82 3.41 26.83
N PRO A 457 3.05 3.84 27.83
CA PRO A 457 2.12 4.97 27.70
C PRO A 457 2.74 6.28 27.17
N ALA A 458 4.00 6.57 27.54
CA ALA A 458 4.73 7.74 27.11
C ALA A 458 5.19 7.71 25.64
N VAL A 459 5.29 6.52 25.05
CA VAL A 459 5.82 6.32 23.70
C VAL A 459 4.74 6.57 22.64
N GLN A 460 5.09 7.33 21.63
CA GLN A 460 4.26 7.54 20.46
C GLN A 460 4.50 6.46 19.42
N GLU A 461 5.77 6.26 19.06
CA GLU A 461 6.22 5.21 18.14
C GLU A 461 7.72 4.98 18.33
N SER A 462 8.22 3.88 17.80
CA SER A 462 9.65 3.55 17.86
C SER A 462 10.13 2.90 16.58
N ALA A 463 11.46 2.97 16.36
CA ALA A 463 12.16 2.24 15.32
C ALA A 463 13.33 1.49 15.94
N CYS A 464 13.44 0.20 15.65
CA CYS A 464 14.52 -0.65 16.12
C CYS A 464 15.43 -1.03 14.94
N VAL A 465 16.74 -0.92 15.12
CA VAL A 465 17.73 -1.29 14.09
C VAL A 465 18.90 -2.05 14.70
N GLY A 466 19.46 -2.98 13.92
CA GLY A 466 20.73 -3.64 14.23
C GLY A 466 21.91 -2.77 13.80
N VAL A 467 22.84 -2.55 14.71
CA VAL A 467 24.08 -1.82 14.44
C VAL A 467 25.25 -2.81 14.57
N PRO A 468 26.18 -2.86 13.60
CA PRO A 468 27.34 -3.76 13.64
C PRO A 468 28.14 -3.61 14.93
N HIS A 469 28.56 -4.74 15.52
CA HIS A 469 29.36 -4.78 16.74
C HIS A 469 30.41 -5.89 16.63
N GLU A 470 31.66 -5.59 16.97
CA GLU A 470 32.81 -6.48 16.77
C GLU A 470 32.66 -7.87 17.42
N LEU A 471 32.08 -7.96 18.61
CA LEU A 471 31.97 -9.21 19.36
C LEU A 471 30.60 -9.89 19.25
N LYS A 472 29.53 -9.13 19.03
CA LYS A 472 28.15 -9.66 19.09
C LYS A 472 27.53 -9.84 17.71
N GLY A 473 28.24 -9.46 16.64
CA GLY A 473 27.71 -9.33 15.28
C GLY A 473 26.93 -8.04 15.11
N GLU A 474 25.80 -7.92 15.78
CA GLU A 474 25.01 -6.68 15.88
C GLU A 474 24.58 -6.42 17.33
N VAL A 475 24.22 -5.17 17.60
CA VAL A 475 23.58 -4.74 18.84
C VAL A 475 22.30 -3.97 18.52
N VAL A 476 21.39 -3.98 19.47
CA VAL A 476 20.06 -3.36 19.32
C VAL A 476 20.15 -1.86 19.65
N TRP A 477 19.74 -1.02 18.70
CA TRP A 477 19.52 0.39 18.95
C TRP A 477 18.04 0.72 18.73
N VAL A 478 17.47 1.46 19.67
CA VAL A 478 16.05 1.83 19.65
C VAL A 478 15.91 3.35 19.58
N PHE A 479 15.16 3.84 18.61
CA PHE A 479 14.81 5.24 18.42
C PHE A 479 13.35 5.42 18.83
N VAL A 480 13.07 6.39 19.69
CA VAL A 480 11.76 6.56 20.32
C VAL A 480 11.27 7.99 20.14
N THR A 481 10.05 8.14 19.65
CA THR A 481 9.32 9.42 19.72
C THR A 481 8.33 9.38 20.89
N LEU A 482 8.17 10.49 21.59
CA LEU A 482 7.30 10.58 22.75
C LEU A 482 5.97 11.28 22.39
N LYS A 483 4.93 10.91 23.12
CA LYS A 483 3.64 11.61 23.03
C LYS A 483 3.76 13.03 23.61
N PRO A 484 2.90 13.96 23.17
CA PRO A 484 2.83 15.29 23.78
C PRO A 484 2.63 15.21 25.30
N GLY A 485 3.40 16.02 26.04
CA GLY A 485 3.37 16.05 27.51
C GLY A 485 4.34 15.10 28.21
N TYR A 486 5.13 14.34 27.46
CA TYR A 486 6.20 13.50 27.99
C TYR A 486 7.57 14.01 27.52
N ASP A 487 8.53 14.04 28.42
CA ASP A 487 9.91 14.44 28.15
C ASP A 487 10.87 13.25 28.26
N PRO A 488 11.99 13.28 27.52
CA PRO A 488 13.06 12.29 27.66
C PRO A 488 13.60 12.24 29.12
N SER A 489 13.64 11.03 29.69
CA SER A 489 14.22 10.84 31.02
C SER A 489 15.00 9.54 31.11
N GLU A 490 15.90 9.45 32.10
CA GLU A 490 16.66 8.23 32.37
C GLU A 490 15.75 7.13 32.97
N GLU A 491 14.69 7.50 33.68
CA GLU A 491 13.70 6.60 34.23
C GLU A 491 12.95 5.89 33.08
N LEU A 492 12.48 6.65 32.10
CA LEU A 492 11.80 6.12 30.93
C LEU A 492 12.74 5.23 30.10
N ARG A 493 14.01 5.61 29.96
CA ARG A 493 15.02 4.81 29.26
C ARG A 493 15.21 3.45 29.95
N ARG A 494 15.28 3.44 31.30
CA ARG A 494 15.38 2.22 32.09
C ARG A 494 14.11 1.35 32.00
N GLU A 495 12.93 1.98 32.00
CA GLU A 495 11.68 1.24 31.81
C GLU A 495 11.64 0.52 30.46
N ILE A 496 11.99 1.22 29.38
CA ILE A 496 12.06 0.63 28.02
C ILE A 496 13.03 -0.56 28.02
N GLU A 497 14.24 -0.38 28.54
CA GLU A 497 15.26 -1.43 28.62
C GLU A 497 14.76 -2.64 29.41
N GLN A 498 14.19 -2.41 30.59
CA GLN A 498 13.70 -3.47 31.46
C GLN A 498 12.57 -4.27 30.84
N ARG A 499 11.63 -3.62 30.14
CA ARG A 499 10.55 -4.28 29.41
C ARG A 499 11.08 -5.17 28.29
N ILE A 500 11.99 -4.66 27.46
CA ILE A 500 12.63 -5.45 26.39
C ILE A 500 13.35 -6.67 26.99
N VAL A 501 14.14 -6.49 28.02
CA VAL A 501 14.88 -7.58 28.69
C VAL A 501 13.94 -8.61 29.32
N LYS A 502 12.84 -8.15 29.92
CA LYS A 502 11.83 -9.04 30.53
C LYS A 502 11.13 -9.91 29.50
N GLU A 503 10.77 -9.37 28.36
CA GLU A 503 9.97 -10.06 27.35
C GLU A 503 10.81 -10.84 26.34
N LEU A 504 11.96 -10.28 25.89
CA LEU A 504 12.81 -10.92 24.88
C LEU A 504 14.10 -11.54 25.45
N GLY A 505 14.44 -11.22 26.68
CA GLY A 505 15.63 -11.74 27.36
C GLY A 505 16.86 -10.85 27.25
N LYS A 506 17.83 -11.12 28.14
CA LYS A 506 19.08 -10.34 28.27
C LYS A 506 19.91 -10.17 26.99
N PRO A 507 19.97 -11.14 26.06
CA PRO A 507 20.73 -10.95 24.82
C PRO A 507 20.27 -9.75 23.99
N PHE A 508 19.01 -9.41 24.05
CA PHE A 508 18.39 -8.34 23.24
C PHE A 508 18.31 -7.00 23.98
N ARG A 509 19.01 -6.87 25.11
CA ARG A 509 19.15 -5.61 25.81
C ARG A 509 19.66 -4.53 24.85
N PRO A 510 18.94 -3.41 24.69
CA PRO A 510 19.39 -2.32 23.83
C PRO A 510 20.74 -1.78 24.27
N GLU A 511 21.65 -1.59 23.32
CA GLU A 511 22.93 -0.91 23.54
C GLU A 511 22.70 0.61 23.66
N LYS A 512 21.74 1.14 22.87
CA LYS A 512 21.32 2.52 22.95
C LYS A 512 19.80 2.66 22.78
N ILE A 513 19.23 3.58 23.56
CA ILE A 513 17.85 4.06 23.40
C ILE A 513 17.95 5.57 23.22
N LEU A 514 17.53 6.09 22.08
CA LEU A 514 17.64 7.47 21.66
C LEU A 514 16.26 8.08 21.49
N PHE A 515 15.97 9.14 22.21
CA PHE A 515 14.75 9.92 22.00
C PHE A 515 14.97 10.89 20.85
N VAL A 516 14.09 10.84 19.88
CA VAL A 516 14.13 11.66 18.66
C VAL A 516 12.78 12.35 18.45
N PRO A 517 12.76 13.57 17.88
CA PRO A 517 11.49 14.27 17.69
C PRO A 517 10.64 13.66 16.57
N ASP A 518 11.25 12.92 15.63
CA ASP A 518 10.54 12.31 14.52
C ASP A 518 11.33 11.14 13.91
N LEU A 519 10.63 10.23 13.23
CA LEU A 519 11.22 9.07 12.52
C LEU A 519 10.97 9.18 11.02
N PRO A 520 11.92 8.74 10.15
CA PRO A 520 11.74 8.76 8.70
C PRO A 520 10.64 7.79 8.29
N ARG A 521 9.67 8.31 7.55
CA ARG A 521 8.51 7.53 7.12
C ARG A 521 8.11 7.81 5.69
N THR A 522 7.38 6.87 5.12
CA THR A 522 6.65 7.09 3.87
C THR A 522 5.38 7.88 4.15
N ARG A 523 4.75 8.45 3.12
CA ARG A 523 3.44 9.12 3.26
C ARG A 523 2.32 8.19 3.73
N SER A 524 2.45 6.90 3.52
CA SER A 524 1.54 5.91 4.11
C SER A 524 1.81 5.64 5.60
N GLY A 525 2.76 6.35 6.22
CA GLY A 525 3.13 6.25 7.62
C GLY A 525 4.14 5.15 7.95
N LYS A 526 4.55 4.33 6.99
CA LYS A 526 5.50 3.23 7.23
C LYS A 526 6.89 3.78 7.57
N ILE A 527 7.42 3.40 8.73
CA ILE A 527 8.78 3.76 9.17
C ILE A 527 9.83 3.13 8.24
N MET A 528 10.76 3.95 7.78
CA MET A 528 11.84 3.54 6.89
C MET A 528 13.10 3.18 7.69
N ARG A 529 13.08 2.02 8.38
CA ARG A 529 14.18 1.52 9.24
C ARG A 529 15.51 1.48 8.51
N ARG A 530 15.49 1.16 7.23
CA ARG A 530 16.69 1.18 6.37
C ARG A 530 17.40 2.52 6.41
N LEU A 531 16.65 3.63 6.38
CA LEU A 531 17.22 4.98 6.45
C LEU A 531 17.76 5.29 7.84
N VAL A 532 17.05 4.86 8.89
CA VAL A 532 17.55 4.97 10.28
C VAL A 532 18.89 4.25 10.41
N ARG A 533 18.94 2.98 9.95
CA ARG A 533 20.18 2.18 9.99
C ARG A 533 21.30 2.81 9.16
N ALA A 534 21.01 3.29 7.94
CA ALA A 534 22.01 3.93 7.08
C ALA A 534 22.62 5.19 7.75
N VAL A 535 21.79 6.01 8.39
CA VAL A 535 22.26 7.19 9.14
C VAL A 535 23.18 6.79 10.28
N VAL A 536 22.82 5.74 11.05
CA VAL A 536 23.59 5.29 12.22
C VAL A 536 24.91 4.64 11.82
N THR A 537 24.91 3.87 10.72
CA THR A 537 26.10 3.14 10.27
C THR A 537 26.96 3.90 9.28
N GLY A 538 26.57 5.12 8.91
CA GLY A 538 27.28 5.94 7.92
C GLY A 538 27.22 5.39 6.49
N GLN A 539 26.24 4.51 6.19
CA GLN A 539 26.04 3.97 4.85
C GLN A 539 25.29 4.94 3.94
N GLU A 540 25.38 4.73 2.65
CA GLU A 540 24.58 5.51 1.67
C GLU A 540 23.09 5.31 1.90
N LEU A 541 22.33 6.39 1.83
CA LEU A 541 20.87 6.36 2.06
C LEU A 541 20.12 5.58 0.98
N GLY A 542 20.67 5.44 -0.22
CA GLY A 542 20.00 4.82 -1.35
C GLY A 542 18.74 5.59 -1.77
N ASP A 543 17.71 4.89 -2.24
CA ASP A 543 16.47 5.51 -2.69
C ASP A 543 15.69 6.13 -1.52
N THR A 544 15.56 7.45 -1.53
CA THR A 544 14.77 8.24 -0.55
C THR A 544 13.47 8.77 -1.15
N SER A 545 13.10 8.37 -2.35
CA SER A 545 11.98 8.94 -3.10
C SER A 545 10.62 8.79 -2.39
N ALA A 546 10.48 7.76 -1.54
CA ALA A 546 9.27 7.54 -0.76
C ALA A 546 9.27 8.24 0.61
N LEU A 547 10.35 8.95 0.97
CA LEU A 547 10.49 9.62 2.26
C LEU A 547 9.66 10.91 2.31
N GLU A 548 8.72 10.98 3.25
CA GLU A 548 7.85 12.14 3.42
C GLU A 548 8.53 13.29 4.17
N ASN A 549 9.34 12.96 5.19
CA ASN A 549 9.91 13.88 6.15
C ASN A 549 11.44 13.81 6.16
N PRO A 550 12.14 14.31 5.11
CA PRO A 550 13.60 14.19 4.99
C PRO A 550 14.38 14.86 6.13
N GLU A 551 13.81 15.88 6.78
CA GLU A 551 14.38 16.53 7.96
C GLU A 551 14.53 15.57 9.17
N SER A 552 13.76 14.50 9.23
CA SER A 552 13.88 13.47 10.29
C SER A 552 15.26 12.83 10.33
N LEU A 553 15.91 12.67 9.17
CA LEU A 553 17.25 12.10 9.08
C LEU A 553 18.28 12.99 9.77
N ASN A 554 18.15 14.32 9.65
CA ASN A 554 19.03 15.27 10.35
C ASN A 554 18.77 15.26 11.86
N LYS A 555 17.50 15.10 12.29
CA LYS A 555 17.13 14.96 13.69
C LYS A 555 17.75 13.70 14.32
N ILE A 556 17.75 12.58 13.59
CA ILE A 556 18.45 11.36 14.04
C ILE A 556 19.96 11.60 14.13
N LYS A 557 20.58 12.22 13.12
CA LYS A 557 22.01 12.55 13.17
C LYS A 557 22.36 13.40 14.39
N SER A 558 21.55 14.40 14.68
CA SER A 558 21.75 15.26 15.86
C SER A 558 21.63 14.51 17.18
N ALA A 559 20.80 13.46 17.25
CA ALA A 559 20.65 12.63 18.45
C ALA A 559 21.81 11.63 18.66
N LEU A 560 22.66 11.45 17.64
CA LEU A 560 23.85 10.58 17.75
C LEU A 560 25.05 11.30 18.41
N GLY A 561 25.05 12.65 18.45
CA GLY A 561 26.12 13.48 19.00
C GLY A 561 27.04 14.00 17.93
#